data_6a9f2df058ae86a3da12f80dd1144490
#
_entry.id   6a9f2df058ae86a3da12f80dd1144490
#
_cell.length_a   1.000
_cell.length_b   1.000
_cell.length_c   1.000
_cell.angle_alpha   90.00
_cell.angle_beta   90.00
_cell.angle_gamma   90.00
#
_symmetry.space_group_name_H-M   'P 1'
#
loop_
_entity.id
_entity.type
_entity.pdbx_description
1 polymer ?
#
loop_
_entity_poly.entity_id
_entity_poly.type
_entity_poly.pdbx_seq_one_letter_code
_entity_poly.pdbx_strand_id
1 'polypeptide(L)'
;MKEHGIPIEMYRVEGSDGRKIAAYRFGDPAKARFARQAGRTAFSRGLKQKLLALQGPRCAIYHELFAERDLQIDHRVPFEVLGDIRVATQNPEEYMLLCGSANRAKSWSCEHCVNWLELKKPEICRSCYWGCPENYTHIAMRQVRRADIMWSEEEVGTYERLRQKTKDLQKNIPGYVKEIIE
;
A
#
# COMPACT_ATOMS: atom_id res chain seq x y z
N MET A 1 -3.75 -12.26 -17.67
CA MET A 1 -5.03 -13.02 -17.77
C MET A 1 -6.06 -12.54 -16.76
N LYS A 2 -5.73 -12.27 -15.50
CA LYS A 2 -6.65 -11.55 -14.57
C LYS A 2 -7.01 -10.14 -15.05
N GLU A 3 -6.13 -9.50 -15.78
CA GLU A 3 -6.28 -8.13 -16.31
C GLU A 3 -7.36 -7.98 -17.39
N HIS A 4 -7.78 -9.07 -18.01
CA HIS A 4 -8.79 -9.07 -19.07
C HIS A 4 -10.16 -9.55 -18.63
N GLY A 5 -10.40 -9.66 -17.32
CA GLY A 5 -11.71 -10.06 -16.78
C GLY A 5 -12.11 -11.51 -17.07
N ILE A 6 -11.18 -12.34 -17.57
CA ILE A 6 -11.46 -13.75 -17.85
C ILE A 6 -11.55 -14.50 -16.51
N PRO A 7 -12.67 -15.15 -16.18
CA PRO A 7 -12.81 -15.91 -14.95
C PRO A 7 -11.79 -17.03 -14.90
N ILE A 8 -11.13 -17.18 -13.77
CA ILE A 8 -10.22 -18.31 -13.51
C ILE A 8 -10.72 -19.03 -12.28
N GLU A 9 -11.02 -20.30 -12.44
CA GLU A 9 -11.43 -21.18 -11.36
C GLU A 9 -10.23 -21.98 -10.86
N MET A 10 -10.01 -21.95 -9.56
CA MET A 10 -9.02 -22.79 -8.90
C MET A 10 -9.68 -24.08 -8.42
N TYR A 11 -9.06 -25.21 -8.73
CA TYR A 11 -9.46 -26.52 -8.21
C TYR A 11 -8.21 -27.30 -7.78
N ARG A 12 -8.42 -28.40 -7.08
CA ARG A 12 -7.31 -29.24 -6.63
C ARG A 12 -7.27 -30.52 -7.42
N VAL A 13 -6.09 -30.88 -7.89
CA VAL A 13 -5.80 -32.16 -8.56
C VAL A 13 -4.78 -32.94 -7.73
N GLU A 14 -4.81 -34.25 -7.84
CA GLU A 14 -3.82 -35.12 -7.26
C GLU A 14 -2.60 -35.21 -8.19
N GLY A 15 -1.44 -34.80 -7.68
CA GLY A 15 -0.17 -34.89 -8.40
C GLY A 15 0.33 -36.34 -8.47
N SER A 16 1.33 -36.59 -9.29
CA SER A 16 1.98 -37.89 -9.47
C SER A 16 2.60 -38.45 -8.17
N ASP A 17 2.81 -37.60 -7.18
CA ASP A 17 3.33 -37.92 -5.85
C ASP A 17 2.24 -38.08 -4.77
N GLY A 18 0.96 -38.12 -5.18
CA GLY A 18 -0.18 -38.23 -4.28
C GLY A 18 -0.57 -36.97 -3.54
N ARG A 19 0.15 -35.82 -3.78
CA ARG A 19 -0.16 -34.56 -3.14
C ARG A 19 -1.22 -33.78 -3.93
N LYS A 20 -2.12 -33.11 -3.20
CA LYS A 20 -3.10 -32.21 -3.81
C LYS A 20 -2.45 -30.88 -4.17
N ILE A 21 -2.32 -30.63 -5.46
CA ILE A 21 -1.80 -29.35 -6.00
C ILE A 21 -2.93 -28.49 -6.53
N ALA A 22 -2.75 -27.18 -6.48
CA ALA A 22 -3.69 -26.23 -7.06
C ALA A 22 -3.54 -26.22 -8.58
N ALA A 23 -4.64 -26.42 -9.28
CA ALA A 23 -4.73 -26.26 -10.73
C ALA A 23 -5.72 -25.13 -11.07
N TYR A 24 -5.55 -24.53 -12.22
CA TYR A 24 -6.36 -23.40 -12.68
C TYR A 24 -6.93 -23.71 -14.06
N ARG A 25 -8.20 -23.38 -14.26
CA ARG A 25 -8.84 -23.44 -15.58
C ARG A 25 -9.58 -22.16 -15.87
N PHE A 26 -9.87 -21.89 -17.13
CA PHE A 26 -10.78 -20.81 -17.49
C PHE A 26 -12.20 -21.18 -17.04
N GLY A 27 -12.85 -20.26 -16.35
CA GLY A 27 -14.24 -20.39 -15.97
C GLY A 27 -15.20 -20.05 -17.13
N ASP A 28 -16.49 -20.00 -16.82
CA ASP A 28 -17.54 -19.71 -17.80
C ASP A 28 -17.33 -18.33 -18.45
N PRO A 29 -17.16 -18.25 -19.77
CA PRO A 29 -17.00 -16.97 -20.49
C PRO A 29 -18.19 -16.01 -20.28
N ALA A 30 -19.42 -16.52 -20.08
CA ALA A 30 -20.60 -15.71 -19.81
C ALA A 30 -20.53 -14.98 -18.47
N LYS A 31 -19.69 -15.46 -17.55
CA LYS A 31 -19.38 -14.82 -16.26
C LYS A 31 -18.14 -13.92 -16.35
N ALA A 32 -17.53 -13.81 -17.52
CA ALA A 32 -16.49 -12.85 -17.73
C ALA A 32 -17.10 -11.46 -17.46
N ARG A 33 -16.77 -10.90 -16.31
CA ARG A 33 -16.94 -9.47 -16.14
C ARG A 33 -15.99 -8.86 -17.15
N PHE A 34 -16.54 -8.23 -18.17
CA PHE A 34 -15.80 -7.26 -18.94
C PHE A 34 -15.41 -6.16 -17.96
N ALA A 35 -14.45 -6.49 -17.11
CA ALA A 35 -13.87 -5.57 -16.17
C ALA A 35 -13.36 -4.43 -17.02
N ARG A 36 -14.06 -3.33 -16.93
CA ARG A 36 -13.71 -1.98 -17.34
C ARG A 36 -12.37 -1.98 -18.06
N GLN A 37 -12.41 -1.88 -19.38
CA GLN A 37 -11.23 -1.83 -20.26
C GLN A 37 -10.38 -0.56 -20.05
N ALA A 38 -10.57 0.16 -18.98
CA ALA A 38 -9.64 1.14 -18.48
C ALA A 38 -8.55 0.41 -17.67
N GLY A 39 -7.62 -0.26 -18.37
CA GLY A 39 -6.35 -0.63 -17.78
C GLY A 39 -5.77 0.59 -17.08
N ARG A 40 -5.11 0.40 -15.94
CA ARG A 40 -4.40 1.49 -15.24
C ARG A 40 -3.60 2.26 -16.28
N THR A 41 -4.00 3.50 -16.57
CA THR A 41 -3.24 4.35 -17.47
C THR A 41 -1.86 4.52 -16.89
N ALA A 42 -0.83 4.20 -17.66
CA ALA A 42 0.56 4.34 -17.22
C ALA A 42 0.79 5.82 -16.84
N PHE A 43 1.38 6.04 -15.69
CA PHE A 43 1.74 7.39 -15.27
C PHE A 43 2.76 8.02 -16.23
N SER A 44 2.58 9.29 -16.55
CA SER A 44 3.52 10.00 -17.40
C SER A 44 4.86 10.23 -16.67
N ARG A 45 5.95 10.26 -17.44
CA ARG A 45 7.26 10.65 -16.87
C ARG A 45 7.21 12.04 -16.23
N GLY A 46 6.44 12.96 -16.82
CA GLY A 46 6.24 14.30 -16.29
C GLY A 46 5.58 14.34 -14.92
N LEU A 47 4.67 13.42 -14.60
CA LEU A 47 4.08 13.31 -13.27
C LEU A 47 5.14 12.91 -12.24
N LYS A 48 5.97 11.91 -12.54
CA LYS A 48 7.04 11.49 -11.62
C LYS A 48 8.01 12.63 -11.32
N GLN A 49 8.42 13.38 -12.33
CA GLN A 49 9.30 14.53 -12.15
C GLN A 49 8.66 15.63 -11.29
N LYS A 50 7.38 15.92 -11.49
CA LYS A 50 6.64 16.87 -10.65
C LYS A 50 6.57 16.40 -9.19
N LEU A 51 6.29 15.13 -8.95
CA LEU A 51 6.25 14.58 -7.60
C LEU A 51 7.63 14.63 -6.92
N LEU A 52 8.70 14.28 -7.63
CA LEU A 52 10.07 14.39 -7.12
C LEU A 52 10.45 15.84 -6.79
N ALA A 53 10.01 16.81 -7.60
CA ALA A 53 10.25 18.22 -7.33
C ALA A 53 9.47 18.74 -6.11
N LEU A 54 8.25 18.23 -5.87
CA LEU A 54 7.39 18.66 -4.76
C LEU A 54 7.72 17.95 -3.45
N GLN A 55 8.00 16.65 -3.48
CA GLN A 55 8.10 15.79 -2.29
C GLN A 55 9.55 15.32 -2.03
N GLY A 56 10.47 15.59 -2.97
CA GLY A 56 11.80 15.01 -2.96
C GLY A 56 11.80 13.50 -3.25
N PRO A 57 12.97 12.85 -3.35
CA PRO A 57 13.10 11.42 -3.57
C PRO A 57 12.84 10.63 -2.27
N ARG A 58 11.66 10.78 -1.70
CA ARG A 58 11.30 10.27 -0.37
C ARG A 58 10.01 9.45 -0.43
N CYS A 59 9.97 8.35 0.33
CA CYS A 59 8.74 7.58 0.53
C CYS A 59 7.78 8.36 1.45
N ALA A 60 6.56 8.59 0.99
CA ALA A 60 5.56 9.35 1.76
C ALA A 60 5.13 8.64 3.07
N ILE A 61 5.33 7.33 3.19
CA ILE A 61 4.96 6.54 4.38
C ILE A 61 6.11 6.48 5.40
N TYR A 62 7.32 6.17 4.94
CA TYR A 62 8.47 5.98 5.84
C TYR A 62 9.27 7.25 6.05
N HIS A 63 9.03 8.30 5.23
CA HIS A 63 9.77 9.55 5.22
C HIS A 63 11.28 9.43 4.94
N GLU A 64 11.73 8.24 4.51
CA GLU A 64 13.11 7.94 4.16
C GLU A 64 13.41 8.26 2.71
N LEU A 65 14.68 8.59 2.44
CA LEU A 65 15.20 8.81 1.09
C LEU A 65 15.39 7.47 0.36
N PHE A 66 15.01 7.45 -0.90
CA PHE A 66 15.20 6.30 -1.79
C PHE A 66 15.75 6.78 -3.13
N ALA A 67 16.45 5.89 -3.83
CA ALA A 67 16.79 6.18 -5.23
C ALA A 67 15.49 6.33 -6.03
N GLU A 68 15.46 7.27 -6.99
CA GLU A 68 14.25 7.57 -7.78
C GLU A 68 13.66 6.33 -8.47
N ARG A 69 14.52 5.39 -8.91
CA ARG A 69 14.08 4.14 -9.53
C ARG A 69 13.30 3.22 -8.59
N ASP A 70 13.53 3.31 -7.29
CA ASP A 70 12.91 2.48 -6.25
C ASP A 70 11.61 3.09 -5.73
N LEU A 71 11.30 4.31 -6.17
CA LEU A 71 10.04 4.98 -5.87
C LEU A 71 9.01 4.77 -6.98
N GLN A 72 7.81 4.41 -6.57
CA GLN A 72 6.64 4.19 -7.41
C GLN A 72 5.60 5.28 -7.17
N ILE A 73 4.94 5.73 -8.23
CA ILE A 73 3.77 6.62 -8.10
C ILE A 73 2.58 5.77 -7.65
N ASP A 74 1.88 6.23 -6.65
CA ASP A 74 0.61 5.64 -6.24
C ASP A 74 -0.46 6.71 -5.99
N HIS A 75 -1.72 6.34 -6.18
CA HIS A 75 -2.85 7.21 -5.91
C HIS A 75 -3.05 7.39 -4.40
N ARG A 76 -3.26 8.60 -3.91
CA ARG A 76 -3.67 8.83 -2.51
C ARG A 76 -4.98 8.13 -2.21
N VAL A 77 -5.99 8.34 -3.03
CA VAL A 77 -7.24 7.58 -3.00
C VAL A 77 -7.15 6.45 -4.02
N PRO A 78 -7.30 5.18 -3.62
CA PRO A 78 -7.20 4.05 -4.55
C PRO A 78 -8.16 4.19 -5.73
N PHE A 79 -7.68 3.83 -6.92
CA PHE A 79 -8.48 3.87 -8.16
C PHE A 79 -9.82 3.12 -8.03
N GLU A 80 -9.83 2.00 -7.31
CA GLU A 80 -11.03 1.20 -7.07
C GLU A 80 -12.12 1.96 -6.29
N VAL A 81 -11.73 2.97 -5.50
CA VAL A 81 -12.65 3.84 -4.74
C VAL A 81 -13.08 5.04 -5.57
N LEU A 82 -12.17 5.63 -6.36
CA LEU A 82 -12.46 6.79 -7.20
C LEU A 82 -13.41 6.45 -8.36
N GLY A 83 -13.41 5.22 -8.85
CA GLY A 83 -14.13 4.82 -10.04
C GLY A 83 -13.49 5.32 -11.35
N ASP A 84 -14.29 5.40 -12.42
CA ASP A 84 -13.86 5.80 -13.77
C ASP A 84 -13.70 7.33 -13.95
N ILE A 85 -13.32 8.06 -12.93
CA ILE A 85 -12.97 9.46 -13.09
C ILE A 85 -11.73 9.49 -13.99
N ARG A 86 -11.93 9.75 -15.27
CA ARG A 86 -10.86 10.02 -16.23
C ARG A 86 -10.13 11.26 -15.70
N VAL A 87 -9.02 11.05 -15.03
CA VAL A 87 -8.14 12.14 -14.60
C VAL A 87 -7.50 12.70 -15.87
N ALA A 88 -8.21 13.58 -16.55
CA ALA A 88 -7.72 14.29 -17.75
C ALA A 88 -6.48 15.12 -17.43
N THR A 89 -6.31 15.50 -16.17
CA THR A 89 -5.13 16.19 -15.65
C THR A 89 -4.58 15.39 -14.48
N GLN A 90 -3.35 14.86 -14.62
CA GLN A 90 -2.65 14.20 -13.53
C GLN A 90 -2.22 15.27 -12.51
N ASN A 91 -3.15 15.66 -11.61
CA ASN A 91 -2.85 16.58 -10.52
C ASN A 91 -1.90 15.88 -9.53
N PRO A 92 -0.66 16.41 -9.31
CA PRO A 92 0.30 15.79 -8.40
C PRO A 92 -0.22 15.59 -6.97
N GLU A 93 -1.15 16.42 -6.51
CA GLU A 93 -1.73 16.32 -5.16
C GLU A 93 -2.52 15.03 -4.92
N GLU A 94 -3.04 14.41 -5.97
CA GLU A 94 -3.77 13.14 -5.90
C GLU A 94 -2.84 11.91 -5.85
N TYR A 95 -1.53 12.15 -5.89
CA TYR A 95 -0.52 11.10 -5.94
C TYR A 95 0.54 11.26 -4.86
N MET A 96 1.27 10.19 -4.60
CA MET A 96 2.41 10.16 -3.72
C MET A 96 3.49 9.23 -4.25
N LEU A 97 4.71 9.39 -3.75
CA LEU A 97 5.82 8.49 -4.02
C LEU A 97 5.95 7.47 -2.90
N LEU A 98 5.96 6.20 -3.23
CA LEU A 98 6.08 5.09 -2.29
C LEU A 98 7.25 4.18 -2.68
N CYS A 99 8.01 3.71 -1.70
CA CYS A 99 8.89 2.57 -1.91
C CYS A 99 8.08 1.27 -2.07
N GLY A 100 8.68 0.22 -2.61
CA GLY A 100 7.97 -1.02 -2.92
C GLY A 100 7.33 -1.71 -1.71
N SER A 101 7.93 -1.61 -0.51
CA SER A 101 7.37 -2.17 0.73
C SER A 101 6.13 -1.40 1.19
N ALA A 102 6.21 -0.05 1.19
CA ALA A 102 5.07 0.80 1.54
C ALA A 102 3.90 0.61 0.58
N ASN A 103 4.17 0.51 -0.73
CA ASN A 103 3.15 0.29 -1.74
C ASN A 103 2.41 -1.05 -1.53
N ARG A 104 3.15 -2.13 -1.25
CA ARG A 104 2.53 -3.42 -0.93
C ARG A 104 1.70 -3.39 0.35
N ALA A 105 2.21 -2.75 1.41
CA ALA A 105 1.50 -2.62 2.69
C ALA A 105 0.20 -1.83 2.53
N LYS A 106 0.23 -0.73 1.77
CA LYS A 106 -0.96 0.05 1.42
C LYS A 106 -1.97 -0.78 0.64
N SER A 107 -1.54 -1.44 -0.44
CA SER A 107 -2.41 -2.28 -1.27
C SER A 107 -3.13 -3.33 -0.43
N TRP A 108 -2.36 -4.08 0.37
CA TRP A 108 -2.93 -5.10 1.25
C TRP A 108 -3.95 -4.51 2.24
N SER A 109 -3.62 -3.39 2.88
CA SER A 109 -4.52 -2.75 3.85
C SER A 109 -5.80 -2.22 3.22
N CYS A 110 -5.68 -1.61 2.02
CA CYS A 110 -6.83 -1.09 1.27
C CYS A 110 -7.75 -2.20 0.78
N GLU A 111 -7.20 -3.29 0.25
CA GLU A 111 -7.96 -4.43 -0.26
C GLU A 111 -8.80 -5.13 0.83
N HIS A 112 -8.45 -4.95 2.11
CA HIS A 112 -9.17 -5.46 3.28
C HIS A 112 -10.00 -4.38 4.01
N CYS A 113 -10.13 -3.20 3.43
CA CYS A 113 -10.88 -2.08 4.00
C CYS A 113 -12.33 -2.10 3.53
N VAL A 114 -13.28 -1.93 4.46
CA VAL A 114 -14.72 -1.84 4.13
C VAL A 114 -15.00 -0.74 3.12
N ASN A 115 -14.28 0.39 3.18
CA ASN A 115 -14.44 1.44 2.19
C ASN A 115 -14.02 1.01 0.77
N TRP A 116 -12.96 0.19 0.66
CA TRP A 116 -12.56 -0.39 -0.62
C TRP A 116 -13.57 -1.42 -1.13
N LEU A 117 -14.09 -2.26 -0.24
CA LEU A 117 -14.97 -3.37 -0.62
C LEU A 117 -16.38 -2.89 -0.95
N GLU A 118 -16.93 -1.99 -0.13
CA GLU A 118 -18.36 -1.69 -0.09
C GLU A 118 -18.69 -0.22 -0.30
N LEU A 119 -18.14 0.70 0.54
CA LEU A 119 -18.63 2.07 0.63
C LEU A 119 -18.22 2.96 -0.55
N LYS A 120 -17.04 2.76 -1.10
CA LYS A 120 -16.49 3.51 -2.26
C LYS A 120 -16.50 5.03 -2.08
N LYS A 121 -16.22 5.52 -0.87
CA LYS A 121 -16.22 6.94 -0.51
C LYS A 121 -14.81 7.53 -0.50
N PRO A 122 -14.44 8.42 -1.46
CA PRO A 122 -13.10 9.01 -1.55
C PRO A 122 -12.68 9.82 -0.31
N GLU A 123 -13.64 10.50 0.33
CA GLU A 123 -13.40 11.31 1.53
C GLU A 123 -12.86 10.48 2.71
N ILE A 124 -13.29 9.22 2.85
CA ILE A 124 -12.75 8.30 3.86
C ILE A 124 -11.26 8.02 3.59
N CYS A 125 -10.88 7.84 2.33
CA CYS A 125 -9.48 7.62 1.98
C CYS A 125 -8.60 8.87 2.21
N ARG A 126 -9.16 10.08 2.02
CA ARG A 126 -8.44 11.35 2.25
C ARG A 126 -8.12 11.61 3.73
N SER A 127 -8.85 10.98 4.66
CA SER A 127 -8.57 11.03 6.10
C SER A 127 -7.88 9.77 6.63
N CYS A 128 -7.51 8.84 5.75
CA CYS A 128 -6.82 7.60 6.09
C CYS A 128 -5.30 7.77 6.01
N TYR A 129 -4.56 7.13 6.91
CA TYR A 129 -3.08 7.06 6.88
C TYR A 129 -2.51 6.70 5.51
N TRP A 130 -3.14 5.76 4.81
CA TRP A 130 -2.69 5.33 3.49
C TRP A 130 -2.95 6.35 2.37
N GLY A 131 -3.81 7.32 2.59
CA GLY A 131 -4.09 8.39 1.65
C GLY A 131 -3.41 9.71 2.02
N CYS A 132 -3.34 10.00 3.31
CA CYS A 132 -2.78 11.23 3.86
C CYS A 132 -1.97 10.92 5.14
N PRO A 133 -0.75 10.36 5.01
CA PRO A 133 0.06 10.00 6.17
C PRO A 133 0.45 11.19 7.02
N GLU A 134 0.46 12.39 6.44
CA GLU A 134 0.80 13.65 7.12
C GLU A 134 -0.29 14.09 8.10
N ASN A 135 -1.56 13.78 7.79
CA ASN A 135 -2.71 14.22 8.59
C ASN A 135 -3.88 13.23 8.45
N TYR A 136 -3.95 12.24 9.32
CA TYR A 136 -4.94 11.19 9.24
C TYR A 136 -5.68 10.99 10.57
N THR A 137 -6.89 10.46 10.49
CA THR A 137 -7.75 10.16 11.64
C THR A 137 -7.93 8.67 11.90
N HIS A 138 -7.60 7.82 10.93
CA HIS A 138 -7.76 6.37 11.02
C HIS A 138 -6.81 5.63 10.07
N ILE A 139 -6.69 4.32 10.24
CA ILE A 139 -6.02 3.41 9.31
C ILE A 139 -7.03 2.36 8.84
N ALA A 140 -7.42 2.37 7.58
CA ALA A 140 -8.41 1.46 7.01
C ALA A 140 -9.69 1.37 7.88
N MET A 141 -10.23 2.54 8.27
CA MET A 141 -11.41 2.74 9.12
C MET A 141 -11.25 2.28 10.58
N ARG A 142 -10.06 1.84 11.00
CA ARG A 142 -9.80 1.52 12.40
C ARG A 142 -9.21 2.72 13.13
N GLN A 143 -9.64 2.97 14.36
CA GLN A 143 -9.12 4.03 15.23
C GLN A 143 -7.72 3.65 15.76
N VAL A 144 -6.75 3.67 14.88
CA VAL A 144 -5.35 3.33 15.16
C VAL A 144 -4.47 4.49 14.71
N ARG A 145 -3.39 4.73 15.44
CA ARG A 145 -2.28 5.59 15.02
C ARG A 145 -1.03 4.74 14.90
N ARG A 146 -0.20 5.10 13.96
CA ARG A 146 1.03 4.37 13.66
C ARG A 146 2.17 5.35 13.47
N ALA A 147 3.32 5.03 14.00
CA ALA A 147 4.59 5.65 13.68
C ALA A 147 5.55 4.56 13.22
N ASP A 148 6.12 4.74 12.05
CA ASP A 148 7.17 3.88 11.51
C ASP A 148 8.50 4.64 11.63
N ILE A 149 9.48 4.05 12.30
CA ILE A 149 10.80 4.62 12.47
C ILE A 149 11.79 3.63 11.88
N MET A 150 12.59 4.10 10.93
CA MET A 150 13.72 3.36 10.38
C MET A 150 15.02 3.92 10.97
N TRP A 151 15.92 3.03 11.34
CA TRP A 151 17.28 3.37 11.70
C TRP A 151 18.20 2.85 10.60
N SER A 152 18.92 3.73 9.95
CA SER A 152 19.81 3.40 8.85
C SER A 152 21.27 3.72 9.22
N GLU A 153 22.18 2.96 8.65
CA GLU A 153 23.62 3.19 8.74
C GLU A 153 24.14 3.48 10.17
N GLU A 154 24.51 4.72 10.45
CA GLU A 154 25.06 5.13 11.76
C GLU A 154 24.03 5.05 12.89
N GLU A 155 22.75 5.13 12.59
CA GLU A 155 21.68 5.08 13.57
C GLU A 155 21.40 3.66 14.08
N VAL A 156 21.84 2.62 13.38
CA VAL A 156 21.63 1.21 13.77
C VAL A 156 22.15 0.93 15.17
N GLY A 157 23.28 1.55 15.55
CA GLY A 157 23.83 1.44 16.91
C GLY A 157 22.86 1.97 17.98
N THR A 158 22.05 2.97 17.67
CA THR A 158 21.03 3.50 18.59
C THR A 158 19.88 2.50 18.76
N TYR A 159 19.44 1.89 17.65
CA TYR A 159 18.45 0.82 17.70
C TYR A 159 18.90 -0.37 18.55
N GLU A 160 20.15 -0.83 18.38
CA GLU A 160 20.67 -1.96 19.14
C GLU A 160 20.76 -1.65 20.64
N ARG A 161 21.14 -0.43 21.03
CA ARG A 161 21.08 0.02 22.44
C ARG A 161 19.65 0.00 23.00
N LEU A 162 18.68 0.50 22.23
CA LEU A 162 17.27 0.48 22.60
C LEU A 162 16.77 -0.97 22.77
N ARG A 163 17.12 -1.84 21.82
CA ARG A 163 16.77 -3.26 21.84
C ARG A 163 17.33 -3.97 23.07
N GLN A 164 18.61 -3.71 23.40
CA GLN A 164 19.22 -4.31 24.59
C GLN A 164 18.53 -3.82 25.87
N LYS A 165 18.30 -2.51 25.99
CA LYS A 165 17.62 -1.91 27.14
C LYS A 165 16.22 -2.50 27.35
N THR A 166 15.43 -2.64 26.29
CA THR A 166 14.08 -3.23 26.40
C THR A 166 14.13 -4.71 26.78
N LYS A 167 15.13 -5.45 26.31
CA LYS A 167 15.37 -6.85 26.71
C LYS A 167 15.66 -6.96 28.20
N ASP A 168 16.54 -6.13 28.73
CA ASP A 168 16.93 -6.11 30.16
C ASP A 168 15.72 -5.79 31.05
N LEU A 169 14.80 -4.95 30.53
CA LEU A 169 13.55 -4.59 31.20
C LEU A 169 12.40 -5.59 30.95
N GLN A 170 12.63 -6.66 30.21
CA GLN A 170 11.62 -7.64 29.78
C GLN A 170 10.42 -7.00 29.06
N LYS A 171 10.64 -5.94 28.30
CA LYS A 171 9.64 -5.20 27.51
C LYS A 171 9.86 -5.33 26.03
N ASN A 172 8.82 -5.12 25.24
CA ASN A 172 8.96 -4.89 23.81
C ASN A 172 9.21 -3.41 23.51
N ILE A 173 9.87 -3.10 22.39
CA ILE A 173 10.21 -1.73 22.00
C ILE A 173 8.97 -0.83 21.92
N PRO A 174 7.84 -1.22 21.24
CA PRO A 174 6.66 -0.37 21.18
C PRO A 174 6.04 -0.03 22.55
N GLY A 175 6.00 -0.99 23.45
CA GLY A 175 5.52 -0.78 24.83
C GLY A 175 6.41 0.20 25.59
N TYR A 176 7.71 -0.02 25.55
CA TYR A 176 8.67 0.86 26.20
C TYR A 176 8.63 2.29 25.65
N VAL A 177 8.54 2.46 24.33
CA VAL A 177 8.42 3.79 23.73
C VAL A 177 7.16 4.51 24.20
N LYS A 178 6.01 3.83 24.29
CA LYS A 178 4.78 4.44 24.82
C LYS A 178 4.93 4.92 26.26
N GLU A 179 5.57 4.14 27.11
CA GLU A 179 5.79 4.51 28.52
C GLU A 179 6.68 5.75 28.70
N ILE A 180 7.69 5.95 27.84
CA ILE A 180 8.59 7.11 27.98
C ILE A 180 8.03 8.41 27.43
N ILE A 181 6.91 8.36 26.69
CA ILE A 181 6.23 9.53 26.13
C ILE A 181 4.94 9.90 26.90
N GLU A 182 4.52 9.07 27.84
CA GLU A 182 3.45 9.38 28.79
C GLU A 182 3.96 10.26 29.95
#